data_f91e5b87ffd81f559e96f67dfe278bfc
#
_entry.id   f91e5b87ffd81f559e96f67dfe278bfc
#
_cell.length_a   1.000
_cell.length_b   1.000
_cell.length_c   1.000
_cell.angle_alpha   90.00
_cell.angle_beta   90.00
_cell.angle_gamma   90.00
#
_symmetry.space_group_name_H-M   'P 1'
#
loop_
_entity.id
_entity.type
_entity.pdbx_description
1 polymer ?
#
loop_
_entity_poly.entity_id
_entity_poly.type
_entity_poly.pdbx_seq_one_letter_code
_entity_poly.pdbx_strand_id
1 'polypeptide(L)'
;MVPSRYLYLVRHGEADDDDALTGAGRLQASAAGERLRYTRFSAIRHSPMQRAEETADLIADFLPGVPVGASGLLGDYLPPVSGPPDLPPPYAGLLGSYTPEERSEGAELASAAIQRYARPGGQDDSELIVTHNFLIGWFVRHALDAPDWRWMGLNQCNGGITVILYRTGMPASLVSYNDIGHLPPALRWTGFPAEIVPPPR
;
A
#
# COMPACT_ATOMS: atom_id res chain seq x y z
N MET A 1 -16.17 1.49 -24.72
CA MET A 1 -14.97 1.95 -23.98
C MET A 1 -14.29 0.72 -23.39
N VAL A 2 -12.97 0.71 -23.29
CA VAL A 2 -12.24 -0.39 -22.63
C VAL A 2 -12.44 -0.24 -21.12
N PRO A 3 -12.82 -1.30 -20.39
CA PRO A 3 -12.98 -1.24 -18.93
C PRO A 3 -11.74 -0.75 -18.22
N SER A 4 -11.94 0.09 -17.24
CA SER A 4 -10.89 0.71 -16.42
C SER A 4 -11.02 0.23 -14.98
N ARG A 5 -9.92 -0.23 -14.38
CA ARG A 5 -9.86 -0.57 -12.97
C ARG A 5 -8.89 0.35 -12.25
N TYR A 6 -9.40 1.10 -11.29
CA TYR A 6 -8.60 1.90 -10.38
C TYR A 6 -8.33 1.10 -9.09
N LEU A 7 -7.07 0.89 -8.80
CA LEU A 7 -6.63 0.30 -7.55
C LEU A 7 -6.12 1.41 -6.64
N TYR A 8 -6.84 1.64 -5.53
CA TYR A 8 -6.46 2.56 -4.48
C TYR A 8 -5.74 1.80 -3.39
N LEU A 9 -4.50 2.17 -3.10
CA LEU A 9 -3.65 1.56 -2.09
C LEU A 9 -3.46 2.56 -0.97
N VAL A 10 -3.83 2.19 0.25
CA VAL A 10 -3.64 3.00 1.46
C VAL A 10 -2.71 2.25 2.40
N ARG A 11 -1.63 2.89 2.84
CA ARG A 11 -0.85 2.37 3.94
C ARG A 11 -1.64 2.51 5.24
N HIS A 12 -1.67 1.46 6.07
CA HIS A 12 -2.29 1.52 7.39
C HIS A 12 -1.85 2.75 8.18
N GLY A 13 -2.67 3.23 9.12
CA GLY A 13 -2.33 4.29 10.06
C GLY A 13 -1.15 3.90 10.95
N GLU A 14 -0.53 4.87 11.62
CA GLU A 14 0.53 4.60 12.60
C GLU A 14 0.03 3.61 13.65
N ALA A 15 0.87 2.62 13.96
CA ALA A 15 0.57 1.58 14.94
C ALA A 15 1.67 1.54 16.02
N ASP A 16 1.31 1.02 17.18
CA ASP A 16 2.23 0.73 18.28
C ASP A 16 2.85 -0.69 18.16
N ASP A 17 3.62 -1.06 19.16
CA ASP A 17 4.32 -2.36 19.20
C ASP A 17 3.35 -3.55 19.38
N ASP A 18 2.11 -3.31 19.82
CA ASP A 18 1.05 -4.32 19.96
C ASP A 18 0.17 -4.45 18.69
N ASP A 19 0.60 -3.86 17.58
CA ASP A 19 -0.09 -3.86 16.27
C ASP A 19 -1.41 -3.06 16.23
N ALA A 20 -1.75 -2.29 17.27
CA ALA A 20 -2.93 -1.46 17.32
C ALA A 20 -2.66 -0.04 16.79
N LEU A 21 -3.67 0.62 16.24
CA LEU A 21 -3.52 2.01 15.80
C LEU A 21 -3.29 2.94 16.99
N THR A 22 -2.25 3.79 16.90
CA THR A 22 -2.07 4.91 17.81
C THR A 22 -3.18 5.97 17.63
N GLY A 23 -3.23 6.96 18.53
CA GLY A 23 -4.12 8.12 18.35
C GLY A 23 -3.85 8.85 17.01
N ALA A 24 -2.59 8.98 16.60
CA ALA A 24 -2.20 9.57 15.31
C ALA A 24 -2.67 8.67 14.15
N GLY A 25 -2.49 7.35 14.27
CA GLY A 25 -2.93 6.37 13.27
C GLY A 25 -4.44 6.42 13.01
N ARG A 26 -5.25 6.55 14.06
CA ARG A 26 -6.71 6.69 13.92
C ARG A 26 -7.09 7.98 13.20
N LEU A 27 -6.41 9.09 13.48
CA LEU A 27 -6.63 10.36 12.76
C LEU A 27 -6.20 10.27 11.29
N GLN A 28 -5.10 9.58 10.98
CA GLN A 28 -4.65 9.33 9.61
C GLN A 28 -5.67 8.50 8.84
N ALA A 29 -6.18 7.42 9.43
CA ALA A 29 -7.20 6.56 8.83
C ALA A 29 -8.50 7.33 8.55
N SER A 30 -8.99 8.10 9.53
CA SER A 30 -10.20 8.92 9.38
C SER A 30 -10.03 9.99 8.30
N ALA A 31 -8.86 10.65 8.24
CA ALA A 31 -8.57 11.63 7.19
C ALA A 31 -8.52 11.01 5.79
N ALA A 32 -7.99 9.78 5.66
CA ALA A 32 -8.04 9.03 4.41
C ALA A 32 -9.48 8.67 4.02
N GLY A 33 -10.31 8.24 4.96
CA GLY A 33 -11.74 7.96 4.74
C GLY A 33 -12.49 9.21 4.26
N GLU A 34 -12.32 10.34 4.94
CA GLU A 34 -12.89 11.62 4.52
C GLU A 34 -12.46 12.03 3.11
N ARG A 35 -11.18 11.84 2.77
CA ARG A 35 -10.62 12.11 1.42
C ARG A 35 -11.28 11.25 0.35
N LEU A 36 -11.63 10.01 0.67
CA LEU A 36 -12.15 9.00 -0.25
C LEU A 36 -13.69 8.94 -0.31
N ARG A 37 -14.40 9.65 0.55
CA ARG A 37 -15.87 9.54 0.76
C ARG A 37 -16.74 9.68 -0.49
N TYR A 38 -16.25 10.32 -1.53
CA TYR A 38 -16.98 10.50 -2.79
C TYR A 38 -16.54 9.54 -3.89
N THR A 39 -15.56 8.68 -3.62
CA THR A 39 -15.13 7.63 -4.55
C THR A 39 -16.05 6.42 -4.43
N ARG A 40 -16.54 5.90 -5.55
CA ARG A 40 -17.36 4.70 -5.56
C ARG A 40 -16.47 3.47 -5.61
N PHE A 41 -16.42 2.74 -4.51
CA PHE A 41 -15.67 1.48 -4.41
C PHE A 41 -16.61 0.28 -4.52
N SER A 42 -16.16 -0.77 -5.19
CA SER A 42 -16.81 -2.08 -5.23
C SER A 42 -16.49 -2.92 -3.97
N ALA A 43 -15.32 -2.70 -3.38
CA ALA A 43 -14.89 -3.37 -2.16
C ALA A 43 -13.74 -2.61 -1.46
N ILE A 44 -13.64 -2.82 -0.15
CA ILE A 44 -12.46 -2.54 0.66
C ILE A 44 -11.83 -3.88 1.02
N ARG A 45 -10.55 -4.05 0.72
CA ARG A 45 -9.75 -5.21 1.12
C ARG A 45 -8.64 -4.76 2.04
N HIS A 46 -8.33 -5.55 3.07
CA HIS A 46 -7.27 -5.20 4.00
C HIS A 46 -6.39 -6.40 4.35
N SER A 47 -5.18 -6.10 4.79
CA SER A 47 -4.30 -7.07 5.46
C SER A 47 -4.99 -7.63 6.70
N PRO A 48 -4.79 -8.91 7.07
CA PRO A 48 -5.34 -9.48 8.29
C PRO A 48 -4.65 -8.95 9.57
N MET A 49 -3.65 -8.08 9.46
CA MET A 49 -2.98 -7.46 10.61
C MET A 49 -3.88 -6.38 11.23
N GLN A 50 -3.90 -6.29 12.57
CA GLN A 50 -4.82 -5.45 13.33
C GLN A 50 -4.77 -3.98 12.88
N ARG A 51 -3.58 -3.39 12.71
CA ARG A 51 -3.42 -2.00 12.24
C ARG A 51 -4.07 -1.72 10.89
N ALA A 52 -4.07 -2.71 9.99
CA ALA A 52 -4.69 -2.56 8.67
C ALA A 52 -6.20 -2.78 8.73
N GLU A 53 -6.68 -3.71 9.55
CA GLU A 53 -8.10 -3.93 9.84
C GLU A 53 -8.72 -2.68 10.45
N GLU A 54 -8.17 -2.16 11.57
CA GLU A 54 -8.65 -0.93 12.20
C GLU A 54 -8.63 0.28 11.26
N THR A 55 -7.62 0.37 10.38
CA THR A 55 -7.57 1.43 9.36
C THR A 55 -8.70 1.27 8.34
N ALA A 56 -8.96 0.05 7.88
CA ALA A 56 -10.02 -0.23 6.91
C ALA A 56 -11.41 0.05 7.51
N ASP A 57 -11.63 -0.30 8.76
CA ASP A 57 -12.90 -0.03 9.47
C ASP A 57 -13.15 1.46 9.60
N LEU A 58 -12.15 2.24 10.04
CA LEU A 58 -12.26 3.71 10.14
C LEU A 58 -12.50 4.38 8.78
N ILE A 59 -11.94 3.85 7.71
CA ILE A 59 -12.22 4.33 6.34
C ILE A 59 -13.64 3.95 5.93
N ALA A 60 -14.10 2.73 6.27
CA ALA A 60 -15.42 2.24 5.92
C ALA A 60 -16.57 3.05 6.54
N ASP A 61 -16.35 3.71 7.68
CA ASP A 61 -17.31 4.64 8.28
C ASP A 61 -17.72 5.78 7.33
N PHE A 62 -16.84 6.16 6.39
CA PHE A 62 -17.09 7.17 5.35
C PHE A 62 -17.62 6.58 4.03
N LEU A 63 -17.70 5.26 3.92
CA LEU A 63 -18.05 4.53 2.68
C LEU A 63 -19.20 3.54 2.93
N PRO A 64 -20.38 4.03 3.35
CA PRO A 64 -21.48 3.17 3.75
C PRO A 64 -21.91 2.21 2.64
N GLY A 65 -22.08 0.93 2.99
CA GLY A 65 -22.52 -0.11 2.07
C GLY A 65 -21.43 -0.73 1.20
N VAL A 66 -20.19 -0.28 1.29
CA VAL A 66 -19.06 -0.92 0.61
C VAL A 66 -18.63 -2.15 1.41
N PRO A 67 -18.56 -3.36 0.81
CA PRO A 67 -18.16 -4.56 1.52
C PRO A 67 -16.69 -4.51 1.93
N VAL A 68 -16.41 -4.85 3.19
CA VAL A 68 -15.05 -4.92 3.76
C VAL A 68 -14.65 -6.38 3.96
N GLY A 69 -13.38 -6.72 3.71
CA GLY A 69 -12.92 -8.07 3.93
C GLY A 69 -11.40 -8.24 3.90
N ALA A 70 -10.91 -9.09 4.80
CA ALA A 70 -9.49 -9.42 4.89
C ALA A 70 -9.00 -10.27 3.71
N SER A 71 -7.72 -10.12 3.40
CA SER A 71 -7.01 -10.97 2.43
C SER A 71 -5.59 -11.25 2.90
N GLY A 72 -5.23 -12.52 3.05
CA GLY A 72 -3.86 -12.94 3.41
C GLY A 72 -2.79 -12.50 2.39
N LEU A 73 -3.20 -12.16 1.17
CA LEU A 73 -2.30 -11.64 0.14
C LEU A 73 -1.86 -10.19 0.39
N LEU A 74 -2.40 -9.51 1.39
CA LEU A 74 -2.16 -8.09 1.65
C LEU A 74 -1.33 -7.84 2.90
N GLY A 75 -0.64 -8.87 3.41
CA GLY A 75 0.18 -8.84 4.63
C GLY A 75 1.46 -8.02 4.50
N ASP A 76 2.17 -7.91 5.63
CA ASP A 76 3.47 -7.24 5.74
C ASP A 76 4.59 -8.28 5.59
N TYR A 77 4.98 -8.55 4.39
CA TYR A 77 6.01 -9.50 4.02
C TYR A 77 7.00 -8.91 3.02
N LEU A 78 8.14 -9.56 2.84
CA LEU A 78 9.19 -9.11 1.95
C LEU A 78 8.88 -9.51 0.49
N PRO A 79 8.61 -8.55 -0.42
CA PRO A 79 8.50 -8.86 -1.84
C PRO A 79 9.83 -9.39 -2.42
N PRO A 80 9.81 -10.10 -3.55
CA PRO A 80 11.02 -10.67 -4.13
C PRO A 80 12.03 -9.60 -4.52
N VAL A 81 13.29 -9.94 -4.44
CA VAL A 81 14.42 -9.09 -4.85
C VAL A 81 15.35 -9.88 -5.74
N SER A 82 15.35 -9.54 -7.02
CA SER A 82 16.39 -9.90 -7.99
C SER A 82 17.24 -8.65 -8.22
N GLY A 83 18.17 -8.39 -7.30
CA GLY A 83 18.92 -7.14 -7.30
C GLY A 83 20.23 -7.23 -8.08
N PRO A 84 20.86 -6.07 -8.39
CA PRO A 84 22.23 -6.05 -8.81
C PRO A 84 23.13 -6.67 -7.73
N PRO A 85 24.31 -7.22 -8.11
CA PRO A 85 25.23 -7.83 -7.14
C PRO A 85 25.69 -6.84 -6.05
N ASP A 86 25.59 -5.54 -6.29
CA ASP A 86 26.02 -4.45 -5.41
C ASP A 86 24.80 -3.62 -4.91
N LEU A 87 23.92 -4.24 -4.15
CA LEU A 87 22.86 -3.49 -3.49
C LEU A 87 23.43 -2.50 -2.47
N PRO A 88 22.86 -1.29 -2.36
CA PRO A 88 23.24 -0.36 -1.29
C PRO A 88 23.18 -1.03 0.10
N PRO A 89 24.17 -0.77 0.98
CA PRO A 89 24.28 -1.44 2.27
C PRO A 89 22.99 -1.45 3.12
N PRO A 90 22.17 -0.39 3.17
CA PRO A 90 20.90 -0.42 3.91
C PRO A 90 19.91 -1.46 3.36
N TYR A 91 19.87 -1.65 2.03
CA TYR A 91 18.99 -2.65 1.40
C TYR A 91 19.50 -4.07 1.62
N ALA A 92 20.83 -4.26 1.51
CA ALA A 92 21.44 -5.54 1.86
C ALA A 92 21.20 -5.91 3.33
N GLY A 93 21.28 -4.95 4.24
CA GLY A 93 20.97 -5.12 5.66
C GLY A 93 19.50 -5.50 5.89
N LEU A 94 18.55 -4.82 5.24
CA LEU A 94 17.14 -5.18 5.29
C LEU A 94 16.91 -6.62 4.84
N LEU A 95 17.47 -7.01 3.70
CA LEU A 95 17.32 -8.38 3.20
C LEU A 95 17.95 -9.42 4.13
N GLY A 96 19.06 -9.05 4.78
CA GLY A 96 19.76 -9.91 5.74
C GLY A 96 18.99 -10.16 7.04
N SER A 97 18.00 -9.34 7.36
CA SER A 97 17.17 -9.53 8.57
C SER A 97 16.05 -10.56 8.40
N TYR A 98 15.82 -11.06 7.19
CA TYR A 98 14.81 -12.09 6.88
C TYR A 98 15.47 -13.43 6.58
N THR A 99 14.88 -14.51 7.05
CA THR A 99 15.30 -15.87 6.72
C THR A 99 15.06 -16.22 5.25
N PRO A 100 15.72 -17.25 4.69
CA PRO A 100 15.42 -17.72 3.32
C PRO A 100 13.96 -18.14 3.14
N GLU A 101 13.35 -18.73 4.16
CA GLU A 101 11.96 -19.19 4.19
C GLU A 101 11.01 -18.02 4.11
N GLU A 102 11.19 -17.00 4.95
CA GLU A 102 10.38 -15.77 4.94
C GLU A 102 10.47 -15.04 3.60
N ARG A 103 11.66 -15.03 2.97
CA ARG A 103 11.84 -14.43 1.63
C ARG A 103 11.12 -15.24 0.56
N SER A 104 11.13 -16.57 0.63
CA SER A 104 10.43 -17.43 -0.33
C SER A 104 8.93 -17.26 -0.23
N GLU A 105 8.39 -17.33 0.99
CA GLU A 105 6.97 -17.13 1.26
C GLU A 105 6.50 -15.74 0.86
N GLY A 106 7.26 -14.70 1.23
CA GLY A 106 6.95 -13.31 0.85
C GLY A 106 6.93 -13.09 -0.66
N ALA A 107 7.85 -13.73 -1.40
CA ALA A 107 7.90 -13.68 -2.85
C ALA A 107 6.67 -14.33 -3.50
N GLU A 108 6.21 -15.46 -2.97
CA GLU A 108 5.01 -16.15 -3.45
C GLU A 108 3.75 -15.31 -3.20
N LEU A 109 3.59 -14.79 -1.98
CA LEU A 109 2.48 -13.92 -1.60
C LEU A 109 2.43 -12.63 -2.44
N ALA A 110 3.58 -11.98 -2.63
CA ALA A 110 3.68 -10.78 -3.45
C ALA A 110 3.32 -11.04 -4.92
N SER A 111 3.75 -12.17 -5.47
CA SER A 111 3.41 -12.59 -6.82
C SER A 111 1.91 -12.87 -6.96
N ALA A 112 1.32 -13.57 -5.99
CA ALA A 112 -0.11 -13.85 -5.95
C ALA A 112 -0.94 -12.56 -5.77
N ALA A 113 -0.48 -11.60 -4.99
CA ALA A 113 -1.12 -10.29 -4.84
C ALA A 113 -1.18 -9.53 -6.18
N ILE A 114 -0.07 -9.49 -6.93
CA ILE A 114 -0.03 -8.89 -8.27
C ILE A 114 -1.01 -9.60 -9.21
N GLN A 115 -1.00 -10.93 -9.27
CA GLN A 115 -1.91 -11.71 -10.13
C GLN A 115 -3.38 -11.45 -9.80
N ARG A 116 -3.70 -11.26 -8.52
CA ARG A 116 -5.08 -11.04 -8.07
C ARG A 116 -5.56 -9.62 -8.30
N TYR A 117 -4.73 -8.62 -8.04
CA TYR A 117 -5.15 -7.22 -7.94
C TYR A 117 -4.63 -6.33 -9.07
N ALA A 118 -3.42 -6.57 -9.62
CA ALA A 118 -2.77 -5.71 -10.61
C ALA A 118 -3.19 -6.06 -12.05
N ARG A 119 -4.50 -6.03 -12.34
CA ARG A 119 -5.03 -6.40 -13.65
C ARG A 119 -6.31 -5.63 -13.99
N PRO A 120 -6.64 -5.45 -15.29
CA PRO A 120 -7.93 -4.92 -15.70
C PRO A 120 -9.09 -5.77 -15.19
N GLY A 121 -10.22 -5.11 -14.90
CA GLY A 121 -11.50 -5.77 -14.62
C GLY A 121 -12.28 -6.07 -15.91
N GLY A 122 -13.41 -6.79 -15.77
CA GLY A 122 -14.38 -6.98 -16.86
C GLY A 122 -15.32 -5.79 -17.07
N GLN A 123 -15.34 -4.84 -16.14
CA GLN A 123 -16.13 -3.62 -16.15
C GLN A 123 -15.34 -2.50 -15.44
N ASP A 124 -15.84 -1.27 -15.55
CA ASP A 124 -15.27 -0.15 -14.78
C ASP A 124 -15.43 -0.43 -13.29
N ASP A 125 -14.31 -0.34 -12.56
CA ASP A 125 -14.23 -0.72 -11.16
C ASP A 125 -13.23 0.14 -10.40
N SER A 126 -13.47 0.37 -9.11
CA SER A 126 -12.50 0.91 -8.16
C SER A 126 -12.49 0.04 -6.92
N GLU A 127 -11.35 -0.46 -6.54
CA GLU A 127 -11.14 -1.27 -5.34
C GLU A 127 -10.16 -0.57 -4.40
N LEU A 128 -10.50 -0.53 -3.12
CA LEU A 128 -9.64 0.02 -2.07
C LEU A 128 -8.91 -1.10 -1.36
N ILE A 129 -7.60 -0.96 -1.20
CA ILE A 129 -6.74 -1.89 -0.48
C ILE A 129 -6.02 -1.15 0.65
N VAL A 130 -6.17 -1.63 1.87
CA VAL A 130 -5.41 -1.18 3.04
C VAL A 130 -4.32 -2.20 3.35
N THR A 131 -3.06 -1.78 3.24
CA THR A 131 -1.90 -2.68 3.36
C THR A 131 -0.66 -1.95 3.88
N HIS A 132 0.54 -2.43 3.56
CA HIS A 132 1.82 -2.07 4.15
C HIS A 132 2.76 -1.41 3.13
N ASN A 133 3.78 -0.72 3.63
CA ASN A 133 4.74 0.03 2.83
C ASN A 133 5.38 -0.81 1.70
N PHE A 134 5.88 -2.01 2.03
CA PHE A 134 6.60 -2.84 1.07
C PHE A 134 5.70 -3.33 -0.06
N LEU A 135 4.50 -3.77 0.28
CA LEU A 135 3.56 -4.26 -0.72
C LEU A 135 3.05 -3.14 -1.63
N ILE A 136 2.81 -1.93 -1.11
CA ILE A 136 2.47 -0.78 -1.96
C ILE A 136 3.64 -0.46 -2.90
N GLY A 137 4.87 -0.43 -2.39
CA GLY A 137 6.07 -0.26 -3.21
C GLY A 137 6.17 -1.32 -4.31
N TRP A 138 5.82 -2.57 -4.00
CA TRP A 138 5.79 -3.67 -4.97
C TRP A 138 4.76 -3.47 -6.08
N PHE A 139 3.54 -3.01 -5.75
CA PHE A 139 2.53 -2.66 -6.75
C PHE A 139 2.98 -1.50 -7.65
N VAL A 140 3.57 -0.45 -7.05
CA VAL A 140 4.09 0.70 -7.81
C VAL A 140 5.24 0.29 -8.71
N ARG A 141 6.20 -0.48 -8.20
CA ARG A 141 7.31 -1.03 -8.99
C ARG A 141 6.79 -1.84 -10.19
N HIS A 142 5.78 -2.70 -9.95
CA HIS A 142 5.16 -3.50 -11.00
C HIS A 142 4.48 -2.62 -12.06
N ALA A 143 3.74 -1.59 -11.64
CA ALA A 143 3.06 -0.68 -12.56
C ALA A 143 4.02 0.13 -13.44
N LEU A 144 5.24 0.37 -12.95
CA LEU A 144 6.30 1.10 -13.67
C LEU A 144 7.26 0.19 -14.45
N ASP A 145 7.04 -1.13 -14.42
CA ASP A 145 7.93 -2.13 -15.02
C ASP A 145 9.41 -1.95 -14.59
N ALA A 146 9.59 -1.53 -13.32
CA ALA A 146 10.90 -1.29 -12.74
C ALA A 146 11.55 -2.59 -12.23
N PRO A 147 12.89 -2.64 -12.09
CA PRO A 147 13.58 -3.79 -11.49
C PRO A 147 13.04 -4.17 -10.12
N ASP A 148 13.05 -5.46 -9.78
CA ASP A 148 12.41 -6.01 -8.58
C ASP A 148 12.82 -5.33 -7.28
N TRP A 149 14.10 -5.04 -7.10
CA TRP A 149 14.62 -4.40 -5.89
C TRP A 149 14.18 -2.94 -5.69
N ARG A 150 13.60 -2.28 -6.72
CA ARG A 150 13.24 -0.85 -6.67
C ARG A 150 12.09 -0.53 -5.70
N TRP A 151 11.30 -1.51 -5.26
CA TRP A 151 10.28 -1.28 -4.24
C TRP A 151 10.88 -0.78 -2.91
N MET A 152 12.13 -1.15 -2.58
CA MET A 152 12.80 -0.74 -1.34
C MET A 152 13.04 0.78 -1.23
N GLY A 153 13.01 1.52 -2.34
CA GLY A 153 13.13 2.98 -2.33
C GLY A 153 11.80 3.71 -2.41
N LEU A 154 10.67 3.00 -2.33
CA LEU A 154 9.32 3.56 -2.46
C LEU A 154 8.64 3.61 -1.09
N ASN A 155 8.81 4.73 -0.37
CA ASN A 155 8.23 4.92 0.95
C ASN A 155 6.91 5.71 0.89
N GLN A 156 5.93 5.27 1.67
CA GLN A 156 4.65 5.97 1.82
C GLN A 156 4.40 6.34 3.27
N CYS A 157 3.81 7.50 3.50
CA CYS A 157 3.28 7.88 4.80
C CYS A 157 2.19 6.92 5.27
N ASN A 158 2.04 6.76 6.56
CA ASN A 158 0.86 6.16 7.15
C ASN A 158 -0.39 6.97 6.73
N GLY A 159 -1.43 6.29 6.28
CA GLY A 159 -2.61 6.93 5.68
C GLY A 159 -2.39 7.53 4.28
N GLY A 160 -1.19 7.44 3.70
CA GLY A 160 -0.90 7.90 2.34
C GLY A 160 -1.63 7.07 1.28
N ILE A 161 -2.15 7.74 0.24
CA ILE A 161 -2.97 7.15 -0.81
C ILE A 161 -2.17 7.07 -2.10
N THR A 162 -2.10 5.88 -2.70
CA THR A 162 -1.50 5.64 -4.03
C THR A 162 -2.57 5.09 -4.95
N VAL A 163 -2.64 5.56 -6.19
CA VAL A 163 -3.66 5.13 -7.16
C VAL A 163 -2.99 4.63 -8.44
N ILE A 164 -3.34 3.41 -8.85
CA ILE A 164 -2.87 2.78 -10.08
C ILE A 164 -4.08 2.46 -10.96
N LEU A 165 -3.98 2.79 -12.25
CA LEU A 165 -5.02 2.49 -13.25
C LEU A 165 -4.56 1.34 -14.15
N TYR A 166 -5.39 0.31 -14.26
CA TYR A 166 -5.24 -0.82 -15.16
C TYR A 166 -6.32 -0.79 -16.25
N ARG A 167 -5.90 -0.97 -17.52
CA ARG A 167 -6.76 -1.03 -18.70
C ARG A 167 -6.31 -2.15 -19.63
N THR A 168 -7.25 -2.86 -20.22
CA THR A 168 -6.93 -3.95 -21.18
C THR A 168 -6.13 -3.40 -22.37
N GLY A 169 -5.03 -4.05 -22.70
CA GLY A 169 -4.17 -3.69 -23.83
C GLY A 169 -3.32 -2.41 -23.63
N MET A 170 -3.28 -1.86 -22.43
CA MET A 170 -2.47 -0.69 -22.09
C MET A 170 -1.55 -0.99 -20.90
N PRO A 171 -0.35 -0.40 -20.85
CA PRO A 171 0.45 -0.41 -19.65
C PRO A 171 -0.31 0.17 -18.47
N ALA A 172 0.02 -0.27 -17.26
CA ALA A 172 -0.50 0.34 -16.04
C ALA A 172 -0.09 1.81 -15.96
N SER A 173 -0.95 2.64 -15.37
CA SER A 173 -0.65 4.07 -15.17
C SER A 173 -0.63 4.38 -13.68
N LEU A 174 0.50 4.86 -13.16
CA LEU A 174 0.58 5.41 -11.81
C LEU A 174 -0.09 6.79 -11.83
N VAL A 175 -1.32 6.88 -11.31
CA VAL A 175 -2.13 8.10 -11.32
C VAL A 175 -1.69 9.07 -10.23
N SER A 176 -1.43 8.54 -9.02
CA SER A 176 -0.84 9.29 -7.92
C SER A 176 -0.01 8.36 -7.05
N TYR A 177 1.02 8.91 -6.41
CA TYR A 177 1.87 8.18 -5.47
C TYR A 177 1.95 8.93 -4.15
N ASN A 178 1.64 8.23 -3.05
CA ASN A 178 1.74 8.76 -1.70
C ASN A 178 1.08 10.14 -1.54
N ASP A 179 -0.16 10.29 -2.02
CA ASP A 179 -0.95 11.52 -1.78
C ASP A 179 -1.23 11.62 -0.27
N ILE A 180 -0.69 12.68 0.33
CA ILE A 180 -0.82 13.02 1.74
C ILE A 180 -1.46 14.40 1.93
N GLY A 181 -2.08 14.94 0.88
CA GLY A 181 -2.71 16.26 0.90
C GLY A 181 -3.82 16.40 1.94
N HIS A 182 -4.46 15.30 2.30
CA HIS A 182 -5.50 15.21 3.32
C HIS A 182 -4.96 15.16 4.77
N LEU A 183 -3.66 14.90 4.95
CA LEU A 183 -3.06 14.81 6.27
C LEU A 183 -2.54 16.19 6.75
N PRO A 184 -2.92 16.62 7.96
CA PRO A 184 -2.25 17.73 8.62
C PRO A 184 -0.73 17.50 8.74
N PRO A 185 0.10 18.55 8.70
CA PRO A 185 1.57 18.40 8.76
C PRO A 185 2.07 17.54 9.93
N ALA A 186 1.45 17.64 11.11
CA ALA A 186 1.82 16.89 12.31
C ALA A 186 1.55 15.37 12.20
N LEU A 187 0.74 14.94 11.24
CA LEU A 187 0.41 13.53 11.00
C LEU A 187 1.17 12.93 9.81
N ARG A 188 2.07 13.69 9.18
CA ARG A 188 2.86 13.22 8.04
C ARG A 188 4.15 12.56 8.50
N TRP A 189 4.52 11.47 7.84
CA TRP A 189 5.81 10.78 8.03
C TRP A 189 6.07 10.27 9.45
N THR A 190 5.04 10.02 10.24
CA THR A 190 5.18 9.40 11.57
C THR A 190 5.81 8.00 11.41
N GLY A 191 6.68 7.63 12.35
CA GLY A 191 7.38 6.34 12.33
C GLY A 191 8.52 6.22 11.30
N PHE A 192 8.88 7.31 10.57
CA PHE A 192 10.03 7.31 9.68
C PHE A 192 11.25 7.99 10.31
N PRO A 193 12.48 7.49 10.01
CA PRO A 193 13.71 8.17 10.37
C PRO A 193 13.79 9.57 9.74
N ALA A 194 14.38 10.53 10.43
CA ALA A 194 14.45 11.92 9.99
C ALA A 194 15.11 12.11 8.61
N GLU A 195 16.03 11.21 8.24
CA GLU A 195 16.75 11.23 6.96
C GLU A 195 15.85 10.97 5.74
N ILE A 196 14.69 10.33 5.95
CA ILE A 196 13.73 10.00 4.89
C ILE A 196 12.62 11.06 4.83
N VAL A 197 12.41 11.79 5.91
CA VAL A 197 11.34 12.79 6.02
C VAL A 197 11.73 14.04 5.22
N PRO A 198 10.89 14.48 4.25
CA PRO A 198 11.14 15.74 3.56
C PRO A 198 11.22 16.92 4.55
N PRO A 199 12.17 17.85 4.37
CA PRO A 199 12.25 19.02 5.25
C PRO A 199 10.95 19.83 5.19
N PRO A 200 10.54 20.45 6.31
CA PRO A 200 9.35 21.31 6.33
C PRO A 200 9.55 22.47 5.34
N ARG A 201 8.47 22.81 4.62
CA ARG A 201 8.42 23.98 3.74
C ARG A 201 8.08 25.21 4.52
#